data_a57b6fff5903a33fcf9eccd8ddfeadf0
#
_entry.id   a57b6fff5903a33fcf9eccd8ddfeadf0
#
_cell.length_a   1.000
_cell.length_b   1.000
_cell.length_c   1.000
_cell.angle_alpha   90.00
_cell.angle_beta   90.00
_cell.angle_gamma   90.00
#
_symmetry.space_group_name_H-M   'P 1'
#
loop_
_entity.id
_entity.type
_entity.pdbx_description
1 polymer ?
#
loop_
_entity_poly.entity_id
_entity_poly.type
_entity_poly.pdbx_seq_one_letter_code
_entity_poly.pdbx_strand_id
1 'polypeptide(L)'
;MLGGRSGNRGRCAQPCRLPYEVLNVAGERLTREATHILSPKDLCTIGMIPQLAECGIDSFKIEGRMKQAEYAAGVTSIYRKYIDLYEQYGREAFHVDKNDEKKLESLGSRSGFTTGYYTRHNGSDMITFSKPNHTKTDEKLHETIRKTYLQKDLQRKIKGNLKLFCGKNATLSVGTGEVEVQIFGEPVEAAQKKPLDKNTVSEKMQKTGNTSFAVSYTHLTLP
;
A
#
# COMPACT_ATOMS: atom_id res chain seq x y z
N MET A 1 13.94 -14.75 -19.32
CA MET A 1 14.52 -14.78 -17.94
C MET A 1 16.04 -14.84 -18.06
N LEU A 2 16.77 -13.95 -17.42
CA LEU A 2 18.22 -13.96 -17.37
C LEU A 2 18.68 -14.71 -16.11
N GLY A 3 19.54 -15.72 -16.24
CA GLY A 3 20.06 -16.52 -15.13
C GLY A 3 18.99 -17.23 -14.29
N GLY A 4 17.87 -17.64 -14.89
CA GLY A 4 16.75 -18.27 -14.17
C GLY A 4 15.94 -17.34 -13.25
N ARG A 5 16.24 -16.04 -13.22
CA ARG A 5 15.59 -15.06 -12.36
C ARG A 5 14.37 -14.43 -13.06
N SER A 6 13.23 -14.41 -12.37
CA SER A 6 11.96 -13.86 -12.88
C SER A 6 11.60 -12.55 -12.20
N GLY A 7 11.34 -11.49 -12.98
CA GLY A 7 10.82 -10.22 -12.48
C GLY A 7 9.44 -10.37 -11.85
N ASN A 8 8.60 -11.26 -12.39
CA ASN A 8 7.26 -11.51 -11.85
C ASN A 8 7.28 -12.14 -10.44
N ARG A 9 8.40 -12.72 -10.05
CA ARG A 9 8.62 -13.30 -8.72
C ARG A 9 9.49 -12.42 -7.82
N GLY A 10 9.63 -11.12 -8.11
CA GLY A 10 10.47 -10.20 -7.36
C GLY A 10 11.98 -10.46 -7.49
N ARG A 11 12.41 -11.31 -8.44
CA ARG A 11 13.82 -11.73 -8.61
C ARG A 11 14.45 -11.25 -9.91
N CYS A 12 14.03 -10.08 -10.40
CA CYS A 12 14.57 -9.51 -11.63
C CYS A 12 16.10 -9.33 -11.53
N ALA A 13 16.83 -9.79 -12.56
CA ALA A 13 18.27 -9.56 -12.65
C ALA A 13 18.64 -8.13 -13.07
N GLN A 14 17.64 -7.28 -13.38
CA GLN A 14 17.77 -5.90 -13.80
C GLN A 14 18.69 -5.71 -15.02
N PRO A 15 18.55 -6.47 -16.12
CA PRO A 15 19.39 -6.31 -17.30
C PRO A 15 19.31 -4.90 -17.89
N CYS A 16 18.14 -4.25 -17.82
CA CYS A 16 17.96 -2.88 -18.26
C CYS A 16 18.83 -1.84 -17.49
N ARG A 17 19.47 -2.24 -16.38
CA ARG A 17 20.35 -1.36 -15.58
C ARG A 17 21.83 -1.59 -15.84
N LEU A 18 22.15 -2.41 -16.82
CA LEU A 18 23.53 -2.62 -17.28
C LEU A 18 23.89 -1.62 -18.37
N PRO A 19 25.18 -1.32 -18.54
CA PRO A 19 25.65 -0.50 -19.67
C PRO A 19 25.63 -1.34 -20.95
N TYR A 20 25.25 -0.70 -22.06
CA TYR A 20 25.21 -1.30 -23.39
C TYR A 20 25.93 -0.43 -24.41
N GLU A 21 26.57 -1.06 -25.37
CA GLU A 21 26.99 -0.43 -26.60
C GLU A 21 25.87 -0.50 -27.64
N VAL A 22 25.68 0.56 -28.40
CA VAL A 22 24.71 0.58 -29.49
C VAL A 22 25.47 0.52 -30.82
N LEU A 23 25.11 -0.46 -31.62
CA LEU A 23 25.64 -0.64 -32.95
C LEU A 23 24.51 -0.43 -33.97
N ASN A 24 24.87 0.12 -35.15
CA ASN A 24 23.97 0.14 -36.30
C ASN A 24 23.96 -1.24 -36.99
N VAL A 25 23.15 -1.38 -38.03
CA VAL A 25 23.05 -2.64 -38.81
C VAL A 25 24.33 -3.03 -39.52
N ALA A 26 25.24 -2.10 -39.73
CA ALA A 26 26.58 -2.34 -40.31
C ALA A 26 27.64 -2.72 -39.25
N GLY A 27 27.26 -2.78 -37.97
CA GLY A 27 28.16 -3.08 -36.86
C GLY A 27 28.98 -1.90 -36.34
N GLU A 28 28.70 -0.70 -36.82
CA GLU A 28 29.39 0.52 -36.38
C GLU A 28 28.83 1.02 -35.06
N ARG A 29 29.70 1.48 -34.16
CA ARG A 29 29.28 2.01 -32.83
C ARG A 29 28.58 3.36 -32.99
N LEU A 30 27.39 3.45 -32.44
CA LEU A 30 26.62 4.70 -32.31
C LEU A 30 26.87 5.42 -30.99
N THR A 31 27.44 4.72 -29.99
CA THR A 31 27.85 5.30 -28.72
C THR A 31 29.36 5.26 -28.56
N ARG A 32 29.98 6.34 -28.03
CA ARG A 32 31.42 6.38 -27.78
C ARG A 32 31.88 5.35 -26.76
N GLU A 33 31.01 5.10 -25.74
CA GLU A 33 31.24 4.14 -24.67
C GLU A 33 29.91 3.43 -24.33
N ALA A 34 30.00 2.36 -23.57
CA ALA A 34 28.81 1.68 -23.06
C ALA A 34 28.02 2.60 -22.12
N THR A 35 26.73 2.76 -22.39
CA THR A 35 25.83 3.65 -21.68
C THR A 35 24.59 2.90 -21.19
N HIS A 36 23.85 3.50 -20.24
CA HIS A 36 22.68 2.86 -19.61
C HIS A 36 21.38 3.13 -20.39
N ILE A 37 21.42 3.08 -21.72
CA ILE A 37 20.33 3.46 -22.62
C ILE A 37 19.02 2.69 -22.41
N LEU A 38 19.07 1.53 -21.79
CA LEU A 38 17.88 0.74 -21.45
C LEU A 38 17.38 1.01 -20.03
N SER A 39 17.99 1.97 -19.31
CA SER A 39 17.64 2.26 -17.91
C SER A 39 16.58 3.36 -17.83
N PRO A 40 15.28 3.01 -17.66
CA PRO A 40 14.23 4.01 -17.50
C PRO A 40 14.35 4.72 -16.15
N LYS A 41 13.96 5.99 -16.14
CA LYS A 41 13.62 6.70 -14.89
C LYS A 41 12.34 6.13 -14.30
N ASP A 42 12.14 6.36 -13.01
CA ASP A 42 10.92 5.91 -12.35
C ASP A 42 9.74 6.83 -12.76
N LEU A 43 8.56 6.21 -13.00
CA LEU A 43 7.36 6.96 -13.38
C LEU A 43 6.76 7.63 -12.14
N CYS A 44 6.49 8.92 -12.23
CA CYS A 44 5.76 9.68 -11.23
C CYS A 44 4.69 10.56 -11.87
N THR A 45 3.44 10.32 -11.56
CA THR A 45 2.28 11.02 -12.12
C THR A 45 1.54 11.87 -11.10
N ILE A 46 2.16 12.15 -9.95
CA ILE A 46 1.50 12.86 -8.86
C ILE A 46 0.97 14.24 -9.27
N GLY A 47 1.72 14.97 -10.08
CA GLY A 47 1.31 16.26 -10.64
C GLY A 47 0.20 16.17 -11.70
N MET A 48 -0.13 14.96 -12.14
CA MET A 48 -1.12 14.71 -13.19
C MET A 48 -2.43 14.13 -12.66
N ILE A 49 -2.59 14.04 -11.34
CA ILE A 49 -3.82 13.49 -10.72
C ILE A 49 -5.08 14.15 -11.26
N PRO A 50 -5.18 15.49 -11.37
CA PRO A 50 -6.37 16.11 -11.95
C PRO A 50 -6.69 15.63 -13.37
N GLN A 51 -5.68 15.62 -14.26
CA GLN A 51 -5.87 15.19 -15.63
C GLN A 51 -6.29 13.72 -15.73
N LEU A 52 -5.69 12.85 -14.92
CA LEU A 52 -5.99 11.42 -14.92
C LEU A 52 -7.41 11.16 -14.38
N ALA A 53 -7.82 11.87 -13.33
CA ALA A 53 -9.17 11.78 -12.80
C ALA A 53 -10.23 12.27 -13.79
N GLU A 54 -9.99 13.39 -14.47
CA GLU A 54 -10.85 13.95 -15.51
C GLU A 54 -10.96 13.06 -16.76
N CYS A 55 -9.94 12.23 -17.04
CA CYS A 55 -10.01 11.18 -18.04
C CYS A 55 -10.84 9.96 -17.63
N GLY A 56 -11.43 9.95 -16.44
CA GLY A 56 -12.27 8.85 -15.93
C GLY A 56 -11.46 7.66 -15.42
N ILE A 57 -10.25 7.88 -14.88
CA ILE A 57 -9.46 6.82 -14.24
C ILE A 57 -9.92 6.65 -12.80
N ASP A 58 -10.49 5.49 -12.50
CA ASP A 58 -11.05 5.16 -11.18
C ASP A 58 -9.98 4.69 -10.18
N SER A 59 -8.83 4.20 -10.63
CA SER A 59 -7.85 3.57 -9.76
C SER A 59 -6.41 3.72 -10.26
N PHE A 60 -5.50 3.97 -9.32
CA PHE A 60 -4.06 4.05 -9.58
C PHE A 60 -3.36 2.80 -9.04
N LYS A 61 -2.58 2.13 -9.87
CA LYS A 61 -1.74 1.02 -9.45
C LYS A 61 -0.33 1.49 -9.13
N ILE A 62 0.09 1.27 -7.89
CA ILE A 62 1.47 1.50 -7.46
C ILE A 62 2.26 0.20 -7.60
N GLU A 63 3.35 0.23 -8.37
CA GLU A 63 4.21 -0.93 -8.59
C GLU A 63 5.41 -0.89 -7.65
N GLY A 64 5.69 -2.00 -6.98
CA GLY A 64 6.75 -2.05 -5.98
C GLY A 64 7.19 -3.45 -5.57
N ARG A 65 7.13 -4.47 -6.46
CA ARG A 65 7.44 -5.88 -6.13
C ARG A 65 8.79 -6.11 -5.47
N MET A 66 9.77 -5.26 -5.76
CA MET A 66 11.13 -5.35 -5.21
C MET A 66 11.40 -4.28 -4.15
N LYS A 67 10.38 -3.54 -3.78
CA LYS A 67 10.46 -2.46 -2.79
C LYS A 67 10.04 -2.96 -1.40
N GLN A 68 10.44 -2.23 -0.37
CA GLN A 68 10.07 -2.51 1.01
C GLN A 68 8.65 -1.99 1.33
N ALA A 69 8.11 -2.42 2.47
CA ALA A 69 6.78 -2.01 2.91
C ALA A 69 6.66 -0.49 3.08
N GLU A 70 7.73 0.16 3.53
CA GLU A 70 7.82 1.62 3.68
C GLU A 70 7.62 2.36 2.37
N TYR A 71 8.12 1.81 1.27
CA TYR A 71 7.85 2.37 -0.08
C TYR A 71 6.36 2.32 -0.39
N ALA A 72 5.74 1.16 -0.24
CA ALA A 72 4.32 0.99 -0.55
C ALA A 72 3.45 1.92 0.32
N ALA A 73 3.68 1.94 1.64
CA ALA A 73 2.93 2.78 2.56
C ALA A 73 3.17 4.28 2.31
N GLY A 74 4.43 4.68 2.14
CA GLY A 74 4.81 6.08 1.93
C GLY A 74 4.28 6.64 0.60
N VAL A 75 4.47 5.92 -0.50
CA VAL A 75 3.95 6.36 -1.81
C VAL A 75 2.43 6.42 -1.78
N THR A 76 1.76 5.40 -1.25
CA THR A 76 0.29 5.39 -1.16
C THR A 76 -0.23 6.55 -0.33
N SER A 77 0.40 6.84 0.81
CA SER A 77 -0.04 7.96 1.68
C SER A 77 0.09 9.31 1.00
N ILE A 78 1.16 9.53 0.24
CA ILE A 78 1.37 10.79 -0.49
C ILE A 78 0.36 10.91 -1.63
N TYR A 79 0.18 9.85 -2.46
CA TYR A 79 -0.83 9.87 -3.52
C TYR A 79 -2.24 10.06 -2.98
N ARG A 80 -2.61 9.39 -1.87
CA ARG A 80 -3.91 9.56 -1.24
C ARG A 80 -4.15 11.00 -0.80
N LYS A 81 -3.15 11.63 -0.18
CA LYS A 81 -3.22 13.06 0.20
C LYS A 81 -3.61 13.95 -0.99
N TYR A 82 -2.99 13.73 -2.15
CA TYR A 82 -3.24 14.57 -3.32
C TYR A 82 -4.51 14.22 -4.08
N ILE A 83 -4.95 12.97 -4.02
CA ILE A 83 -6.28 12.57 -4.51
C ILE A 83 -7.36 13.24 -3.66
N ASP A 84 -7.24 13.16 -2.32
CA ASP A 84 -8.19 13.81 -1.41
C ASP A 84 -8.22 15.34 -1.59
N LEU A 85 -7.06 15.96 -1.79
CA LEU A 85 -6.95 17.39 -2.09
C LEU A 85 -7.71 17.77 -3.37
N TYR A 86 -7.53 16.98 -4.43
CA TYR A 86 -8.23 17.20 -5.69
C TYR A 86 -9.74 16.96 -5.56
N GLU A 87 -10.15 15.88 -4.89
CA GLU A 87 -11.56 15.57 -4.65
C GLU A 87 -12.28 16.68 -3.84
N GLN A 88 -11.59 17.24 -2.86
CA GLN A 88 -12.18 18.25 -1.98
C GLN A 88 -12.18 19.66 -2.58
N TYR A 89 -11.12 20.06 -3.29
CA TYR A 89 -10.90 21.45 -3.68
C TYR A 89 -10.79 21.67 -5.19
N GLY A 90 -10.79 20.60 -5.99
CA GLY A 90 -10.73 20.68 -7.43
C GLY A 90 -9.36 21.04 -8.00
N ARG A 91 -9.32 21.23 -9.31
CA ARG A 91 -8.09 21.45 -10.08
C ARG A 91 -7.39 22.76 -9.74
N GLU A 92 -8.14 23.84 -9.49
CA GLU A 92 -7.56 25.18 -9.29
C GLU A 92 -6.72 25.26 -8.00
N ALA A 93 -7.12 24.52 -6.96
CA ALA A 93 -6.38 24.45 -5.70
C ALA A 93 -5.27 23.38 -5.70
N PHE A 94 -5.20 22.56 -6.76
CA PHE A 94 -4.28 21.45 -6.82
C PHE A 94 -2.85 21.93 -7.15
N HIS A 95 -1.95 21.71 -6.21
CA HIS A 95 -0.51 21.86 -6.41
C HIS A 95 0.23 20.83 -5.56
N VAL A 96 1.35 20.35 -6.08
CA VAL A 96 2.20 19.37 -5.38
C VAL A 96 3.32 20.10 -4.64
N ASP A 97 3.46 19.80 -3.36
CA ASP A 97 4.53 20.35 -2.51
C ASP A 97 5.87 19.71 -2.92
N LYS A 98 6.89 20.53 -3.14
CA LYS A 98 8.25 20.09 -3.47
C LYS A 98 8.87 19.17 -2.40
N ASN A 99 8.46 19.29 -1.14
CA ASN A 99 8.93 18.38 -0.10
C ASN A 99 8.33 16.98 -0.25
N ASP A 100 7.08 16.87 -0.71
CA ASP A 100 6.47 15.58 -0.95
C ASP A 100 7.03 14.92 -2.23
N GLU A 101 7.41 15.70 -3.25
CA GLU A 101 8.19 15.18 -4.38
C GLU A 101 9.54 14.62 -3.95
N LYS A 102 10.28 15.34 -3.08
CA LYS A 102 11.55 14.86 -2.51
C LYS A 102 11.37 13.60 -1.66
N LYS A 103 10.27 13.51 -0.89
CA LYS A 103 9.95 12.28 -0.16
C LYS A 103 9.71 11.10 -1.10
N LEU A 104 8.96 11.30 -2.18
CA LEU A 104 8.75 10.27 -3.21
C LEU A 104 10.08 9.83 -3.83
N GLU A 105 10.99 10.77 -4.13
CA GLU A 105 12.33 10.43 -4.63
C GLU A 105 13.11 9.58 -3.63
N SER A 106 13.12 9.96 -2.35
CA SER A 106 13.86 9.24 -1.30
C SER A 106 13.30 7.85 -0.99
N LEU A 107 12.01 7.63 -1.24
CA LEU A 107 11.36 6.32 -1.05
C LEU A 107 11.81 5.26 -2.05
N GLY A 108 12.48 5.64 -3.11
CA GLY A 108 13.03 4.63 -4.01
C GLY A 108 13.18 5.01 -5.46
N SER A 109 13.30 6.28 -5.76
CA SER A 109 13.63 6.71 -7.12
C SER A 109 15.07 6.36 -7.48
N ARG A 110 15.27 6.10 -8.76
CA ARG A 110 16.56 5.86 -9.39
C ARG A 110 16.72 6.84 -10.53
N SER A 111 17.67 7.76 -10.38
CA SER A 111 17.98 8.75 -11.45
C SER A 111 16.84 9.72 -11.77
N GLY A 112 15.97 10.01 -10.82
CA GLY A 112 14.87 10.96 -10.94
C GLY A 112 13.60 10.37 -11.55
N PHE A 113 12.63 11.24 -11.78
CA PHE A 113 11.30 10.91 -12.26
C PHE A 113 11.08 11.27 -13.73
N THR A 114 10.08 10.62 -14.32
CA THR A 114 9.51 10.95 -15.63
C THR A 114 8.00 10.81 -15.58
N THR A 115 7.28 11.54 -16.40
CA THR A 115 5.85 11.36 -16.67
C THR A 115 5.57 10.29 -17.74
N GLY A 116 6.60 9.64 -18.25
CA GLY A 116 6.48 8.59 -19.27
C GLY A 116 5.91 9.11 -20.56
N TYR A 117 4.94 8.41 -21.11
CA TYR A 117 4.27 8.73 -22.37
C TYR A 117 3.02 9.61 -22.21
N TYR A 118 2.68 10.05 -21.01
CA TYR A 118 1.46 10.82 -20.78
C TYR A 118 1.44 12.17 -21.50
N THR A 119 2.59 12.85 -21.56
CA THR A 119 2.70 14.19 -22.16
C THR A 119 3.50 14.22 -23.45
N ARG A 120 4.24 13.17 -23.76
CA ARG A 120 5.12 13.07 -24.92
C ARG A 120 5.13 11.66 -25.47
N HIS A 121 5.36 11.56 -26.77
CA HIS A 121 5.65 10.30 -27.44
C HIS A 121 7.17 10.13 -27.57
N ASN A 122 7.75 9.07 -26.98
CA ASN A 122 9.17 8.69 -27.07
C ASN A 122 10.17 9.82 -26.76
N GLY A 123 10.37 10.12 -25.51
CA GLY A 123 11.36 11.12 -25.08
C GLY A 123 12.64 10.51 -24.50
N SER A 124 13.80 11.11 -24.81
CA SER A 124 15.09 10.75 -24.19
C SER A 124 15.12 11.03 -22.70
N ASP A 125 14.25 11.90 -22.21
CA ASP A 125 14.05 12.21 -20.79
C ASP A 125 13.43 11.07 -19.97
N MET A 126 12.91 10.03 -20.65
CA MET A 126 12.39 8.82 -20.00
C MET A 126 13.48 7.84 -19.54
N ILE A 127 14.70 8.00 -20.02
CA ILE A 127 15.83 7.12 -19.73
C ILE A 127 16.97 7.89 -19.07
N THR A 128 17.87 7.16 -18.41
CA THR A 128 19.12 7.73 -17.91
C THR A 128 20.29 7.14 -18.70
N PHE A 129 21.17 8.00 -19.21
CA PHE A 129 22.39 7.59 -19.91
C PHE A 129 23.55 7.33 -18.95
N SER A 130 23.50 7.91 -17.77
CA SER A 130 24.49 7.69 -16.72
C SER A 130 24.17 6.44 -15.90
N LYS A 131 25.14 5.97 -15.14
CA LYS A 131 24.94 4.86 -14.19
C LYS A 131 23.77 5.17 -13.25
N PRO A 132 22.75 4.28 -13.19
CA PRO A 132 21.62 4.50 -12.30
C PRO A 132 22.07 4.64 -10.85
N ASN A 133 21.71 5.74 -10.24
CA ASN A 133 22.03 6.04 -8.87
C ASN A 133 20.74 6.05 -8.03
N HIS A 134 20.75 5.30 -6.92
CA HIS A 134 19.65 5.36 -5.96
C HIS A 134 19.73 6.66 -5.18
N THR A 135 18.62 7.36 -5.07
CA THR A 135 18.50 8.48 -4.14
C THR A 135 18.80 7.98 -2.73
N LYS A 136 19.54 8.78 -1.96
CA LYS A 136 19.89 8.43 -0.58
C LYS A 136 18.60 8.26 0.23
N THR A 137 18.50 7.15 0.92
CA THR A 137 17.36 6.81 1.78
C THR A 137 17.24 7.82 2.91
N ASP A 138 16.06 8.37 3.12
CA ASP A 138 15.74 9.19 4.28
C ASP A 138 15.24 8.28 5.43
N GLU A 139 16.14 7.91 6.31
CA GLU A 139 15.84 7.02 7.45
C GLU A 139 14.78 7.61 8.39
N LYS A 140 14.73 8.94 8.55
CA LYS A 140 13.72 9.59 9.41
C LYS A 140 12.32 9.46 8.79
N LEU A 141 12.23 9.60 7.46
CA LEU A 141 10.98 9.37 6.73
C LEU A 141 10.54 7.91 6.86
N HIS A 142 11.46 6.95 6.66
CA HIS A 142 11.18 5.52 6.82
C HIS A 142 10.69 5.19 8.24
N GLU A 143 11.34 5.72 9.27
CA GLU A 143 10.92 5.52 10.66
C GLU A 143 9.52 6.10 10.92
N THR A 144 9.24 7.29 10.39
CA THR A 144 7.91 7.92 10.49
C THR A 144 6.84 7.05 9.84
N ILE A 145 7.11 6.54 8.63
CA ILE A 145 6.19 5.66 7.89
C ILE A 145 5.94 4.36 8.68
N ARG A 146 7.00 3.72 9.22
CA ARG A 146 6.85 2.53 10.05
C ARG A 146 5.93 2.78 11.24
N LYS A 147 6.18 3.83 11.99
CA LYS A 147 5.39 4.20 13.17
C LYS A 147 3.93 4.53 12.82
N THR A 148 3.73 5.20 11.68
CA THR A 148 2.40 5.69 11.31
C THR A 148 1.53 4.61 10.66
N TYR A 149 2.11 3.78 9.80
CA TYR A 149 1.34 2.88 8.93
C TYR A 149 1.62 1.39 9.12
N LEU A 150 2.84 1.01 9.55
CA LEU A 150 3.23 -0.39 9.57
C LEU A 150 3.23 -1.01 10.98
N GLN A 151 3.45 -0.19 12.01
CA GLN A 151 3.47 -0.65 13.41
C GLN A 151 2.14 -0.42 14.14
N LYS A 152 1.23 0.35 13.55
CA LYS A 152 -0.12 0.51 14.10
C LYS A 152 -0.98 -0.67 13.70
N ASP A 153 -1.61 -1.23 14.70
CA ASP A 153 -2.71 -2.19 14.50
C ASP A 153 -3.92 -1.39 13.97
N LEU A 154 -4.05 -1.32 12.65
CA LEU A 154 -5.11 -0.59 11.95
C LEU A 154 -6.43 -1.37 11.96
N GLN A 155 -6.74 -2.00 13.09
CA GLN A 155 -7.96 -2.74 13.25
C GLN A 155 -9.15 -1.79 13.45
N ARG A 156 -10.24 -2.07 12.73
CA ARG A 156 -11.50 -1.36 12.87
C ARG A 156 -12.16 -1.77 14.17
N LYS A 157 -12.43 -0.81 15.06
CA LYS A 157 -13.09 -1.10 16.34
C LYS A 157 -14.56 -1.46 16.10
N ILE A 158 -14.96 -2.61 16.64
CA ILE A 158 -16.33 -3.10 16.63
C ILE A 158 -16.83 -3.33 18.05
N LYS A 159 -18.13 -3.29 18.22
CA LYS A 159 -18.80 -3.67 19.48
C LYS A 159 -19.35 -5.07 19.36
N GLY A 160 -19.22 -5.87 20.41
CA GLY A 160 -19.78 -7.21 20.49
C GLY A 160 -20.83 -7.32 21.59
N ASN A 161 -21.93 -8.01 21.34
CA ASN A 161 -22.97 -8.33 22.30
C ASN A 161 -23.25 -9.84 22.25
N LEU A 162 -22.93 -10.55 23.32
CA LEU A 162 -23.19 -11.97 23.45
C LEU A 162 -24.28 -12.20 24.49
N LYS A 163 -25.34 -12.91 24.06
CA LYS A 163 -26.46 -13.30 24.90
C LYS A 163 -26.49 -14.82 25.04
N LEU A 164 -26.42 -15.31 26.29
CA LEU A 164 -26.48 -16.70 26.64
C LEU A 164 -27.65 -16.89 27.64
N PHE A 165 -28.68 -17.60 27.21
CA PHE A 165 -29.83 -17.95 28.04
C PHE A 165 -30.05 -19.45 28.00
N CYS A 166 -30.12 -20.12 29.15
CA CYS A 166 -30.40 -21.55 29.22
C CYS A 166 -31.65 -21.91 28.39
N GLY A 167 -31.55 -22.96 27.59
CA GLY A 167 -32.62 -23.42 26.71
C GLY A 167 -32.84 -22.60 25.44
N LYS A 168 -32.04 -21.53 25.19
CA LYS A 168 -32.08 -20.74 23.94
C LYS A 168 -30.75 -20.82 23.24
N ASN A 169 -30.74 -20.59 21.92
CA ASN A 169 -29.52 -20.53 21.15
C ASN A 169 -28.66 -19.35 21.61
N ALA A 170 -27.35 -19.56 21.74
CA ALA A 170 -26.38 -18.49 21.93
C ALA A 170 -26.52 -17.48 20.79
N THR A 171 -26.51 -16.20 21.11
CA THR A 171 -26.65 -15.14 20.09
C THR A 171 -25.50 -14.18 20.22
N LEU A 172 -24.75 -14.00 19.14
CA LEU A 172 -23.69 -13.00 19.05
C LEU A 172 -24.03 -11.95 18.00
N SER A 173 -24.10 -10.68 18.43
CA SER A 173 -24.20 -9.55 17.52
C SER A 173 -22.89 -8.78 17.53
N VAL A 174 -22.38 -8.41 16.36
CA VAL A 174 -21.17 -7.58 16.20
C VAL A 174 -21.43 -6.47 15.18
N GLY A 175 -20.92 -5.27 15.46
CA GLY A 175 -21.16 -4.16 14.53
C GLY A 175 -20.34 -2.91 14.83
N THR A 176 -20.40 -1.96 13.88
CA THR A 176 -19.75 -0.65 13.96
C THR A 176 -20.71 0.46 14.44
N GLY A 177 -22.00 0.13 14.63
CA GLY A 177 -23.09 1.07 14.92
C GLY A 177 -23.95 1.38 13.69
N GLU A 178 -23.38 1.36 12.50
CA GLU A 178 -24.11 1.51 11.23
C GLU A 178 -24.55 0.17 10.63
N VAL A 179 -23.70 -0.83 10.80
CA VAL A 179 -23.95 -2.19 10.32
C VAL A 179 -23.78 -3.15 11.50
N GLU A 180 -24.78 -3.99 11.72
CA GLU A 180 -24.76 -5.06 12.73
C GLU A 180 -25.00 -6.41 12.07
N VAL A 181 -24.16 -7.37 12.41
CA VAL A 181 -24.30 -8.77 11.97
C VAL A 181 -24.60 -9.61 13.18
N GLN A 182 -25.61 -10.48 13.06
CA GLN A 182 -26.03 -11.39 14.12
C GLN A 182 -25.86 -12.84 13.66
N ILE A 183 -25.29 -13.66 14.55
CA ILE A 183 -25.13 -15.10 14.36
C ILE A 183 -25.71 -15.85 15.55
N PHE A 184 -26.20 -17.05 15.28
CA PHE A 184 -26.75 -17.94 16.28
C PHE A 184 -25.84 -19.17 16.44
N GLY A 185 -25.58 -19.55 17.68
CA GLY A 185 -24.83 -20.74 18.04
C GLY A 185 -25.74 -21.84 18.53
N GLU A 186 -25.13 -22.85 19.18
CA GLU A 186 -25.82 -23.97 19.78
C GLU A 186 -26.70 -23.53 20.96
N PRO A 187 -27.73 -24.36 21.35
CA PRO A 187 -28.50 -24.14 22.54
C PRO A 187 -27.61 -24.09 23.81
N VAL A 188 -27.88 -23.11 24.65
CA VAL A 188 -27.13 -22.93 25.92
C VAL A 188 -27.69 -23.89 26.94
N GLU A 189 -26.82 -24.74 27.49
CA GLU A 189 -27.14 -25.68 28.57
C GLU A 189 -26.71 -25.11 29.92
N ALA A 190 -27.35 -25.58 30.97
CA ALA A 190 -26.93 -25.25 32.33
C ALA A 190 -25.56 -25.85 32.65
N ALA A 191 -24.72 -25.11 33.38
CA ALA A 191 -23.40 -25.55 33.74
C ALA A 191 -23.42 -26.79 34.64
N GLN A 192 -22.73 -27.86 34.20
CA GLN A 192 -22.66 -29.11 35.01
C GLN A 192 -21.61 -29.09 36.12
N LYS A 193 -20.51 -28.33 35.94
CA LYS A 193 -19.39 -28.28 36.88
C LYS A 193 -19.09 -26.87 37.39
N LYS A 194 -18.83 -25.94 36.47
CA LYS A 194 -18.47 -24.57 36.79
C LYS A 194 -19.18 -23.62 35.82
N PRO A 195 -19.90 -22.60 36.34
CA PRO A 195 -20.52 -21.59 35.45
C PRO A 195 -19.48 -20.82 34.64
N LEU A 196 -19.90 -20.32 33.49
CA LEU A 196 -19.07 -19.46 32.65
C LEU A 196 -18.72 -18.16 33.39
N ASP A 197 -17.44 -17.88 33.46
CA ASP A 197 -16.95 -16.62 34.00
C ASP A 197 -16.97 -15.53 32.97
N LYS A 198 -17.56 -14.37 33.32
CA LYS A 198 -17.73 -13.21 32.44
C LYS A 198 -16.42 -12.70 31.87
N ASN A 199 -15.36 -12.68 32.68
CA ASN A 199 -14.05 -12.19 32.25
C ASN A 199 -13.43 -13.12 31.18
N THR A 200 -13.47 -14.43 31.47
CA THR A 200 -12.96 -15.46 30.54
C THR A 200 -13.68 -15.42 29.18
N VAL A 201 -15.00 -15.23 29.20
CA VAL A 201 -15.77 -15.11 27.94
C VAL A 201 -15.42 -13.82 27.19
N SER A 202 -15.31 -12.70 27.92
CA SER A 202 -14.92 -11.40 27.33
C SER A 202 -13.55 -11.47 26.68
N GLU A 203 -12.55 -12.06 27.36
CA GLU A 203 -11.20 -12.24 26.80
C GLU A 203 -11.19 -13.10 25.52
N LYS A 204 -12.01 -14.14 25.49
CA LYS A 204 -12.16 -14.99 24.29
C LYS A 204 -12.80 -14.23 23.12
N MET A 205 -13.81 -13.42 23.40
CA MET A 205 -14.48 -12.60 22.39
C MET A 205 -13.61 -11.49 21.82
N GLN A 206 -12.63 -11.01 22.57
CA GLN A 206 -11.68 -10.01 22.11
C GLN A 206 -10.63 -10.57 21.14
N LYS A 207 -10.50 -11.90 21.07
CA LYS A 207 -9.53 -12.57 20.18
C LYS A 207 -10.08 -12.65 18.75
N THR A 208 -9.82 -11.65 17.95
CA THR A 208 -10.26 -11.58 16.55
C THR A 208 -9.25 -12.17 15.55
N GLY A 209 -8.14 -12.74 16.05
CA GLY A 209 -7.09 -13.30 15.20
C GLY A 209 -6.46 -12.25 14.29
N ASN A 210 -6.11 -12.64 13.06
CA ASN A 210 -5.52 -11.76 12.05
C ASN A 210 -6.58 -11.02 11.22
N THR A 211 -7.75 -10.74 11.78
CA THR A 211 -8.79 -9.98 11.09
C THR A 211 -8.54 -8.48 11.17
N SER A 212 -9.16 -7.74 10.25
CA SER A 212 -9.11 -6.26 10.25
C SER A 212 -9.99 -5.62 11.35
N PHE A 213 -10.43 -6.40 12.34
CA PHE A 213 -11.32 -5.93 13.39
C PHE A 213 -10.73 -6.17 14.78
N ALA A 214 -10.99 -5.21 15.70
CA ALA A 214 -10.72 -5.35 17.13
C ALA A 214 -12.00 -5.07 17.92
N VAL A 215 -12.37 -5.98 18.83
CA VAL A 215 -13.51 -5.77 19.70
C VAL A 215 -13.13 -4.77 20.78
N SER A 216 -13.71 -3.57 20.72
CA SER A 216 -13.44 -2.49 21.68
C SER A 216 -14.33 -2.52 22.90
N TYR A 217 -15.49 -3.16 22.82
CA TYR A 217 -16.45 -3.30 23.90
C TYR A 217 -17.26 -4.58 23.72
N THR A 218 -17.49 -5.31 24.81
CA THR A 218 -18.30 -6.53 24.83
C THR A 218 -19.36 -6.41 25.90
N HIS A 219 -20.62 -6.53 25.51
CA HIS A 219 -21.72 -6.69 26.43
C HIS A 219 -22.05 -8.18 26.56
N LEU A 220 -22.12 -8.67 27.78
CA LEU A 220 -22.38 -10.08 28.08
C LEU A 220 -23.65 -10.18 28.91
N THR A 221 -24.62 -10.95 28.44
CA THR A 221 -25.76 -11.41 29.22
C THR A 221 -25.56 -12.90 29.46
N LEU A 222 -25.29 -13.26 30.70
CA LEU A 222 -25.11 -14.64 31.14
C LEU A 222 -26.38 -15.11 31.84
N PRO A 223 -26.63 -16.43 31.83
CA PRO A 223 -27.79 -17.01 32.54
C PRO A 223 -27.71 -16.83 34.03
#